data_e3104a78b994e0653208add58193b964
#
_entry.id   e3104a78b994e0653208add58193b964
#
_cell.length_a   1.000
_cell.length_b   1.000
_cell.length_c   1.000
_cell.angle_alpha   90.00
_cell.angle_beta   90.00
_cell.angle_gamma   90.00
#
_symmetry.space_group_name_H-M   'P 1'
#
loop_
_entity.id
_entity.type
_entity.pdbx_description
1 polymer ?
#
loop_
_entity_poly.entity_id
_entity_poly.type
_entity_poly.pdbx_seq_one_letter_code
_entity_poly.pdbx_strand_id
1 'polypeptide(L)'
;MAWLSRSAAARAIDTGAGADVRRLQHELGQAQAQRQASEVRLREVIDAVPAGVAIYDNQDRLLAFNREGANHYPYRSQQSTIGETFETLMHRELQAGRIPDAVGQEDAWLALRMAGRGAVDTPLLWHADDGQWVHLYEICTPSGYLVMTRLDMTPMVEKGLALEQANEKLLRLSTTDGLTGIANRRMFDQTLQTEWQRSARGGSNLSLLLIDIDHFKHYNDHYGHQTGDECLRQAASILVLCAKRSGELVARYSGAEFAIVLPGTDAPEAMAIARRCLAQLASARIAHEDSPVSPWLTVSIGVASMEVSHDELRATLLLQADSALYCAKKAGRTRAELYDPAVVSALASRPAPL
;
A
#
# COMPACT_ATOMS: atom_id res chain seq x y z
N MET A 1 25.11 -69.67 72.78
CA MET A 1 24.70 -68.24 72.72
C MET A 1 25.15 -67.51 71.48
N ALA A 2 26.20 -67.85 70.76
CA ALA A 2 26.72 -67.16 69.61
C ALA A 2 25.97 -67.40 68.27
N TRP A 3 25.11 -68.43 68.22
CA TRP A 3 24.37 -68.76 66.99
C TRP A 3 23.03 -67.94 66.85
N LEU A 4 22.40 -67.60 67.98
CA LEU A 4 21.15 -66.80 67.98
C LEU A 4 21.42 -65.28 67.67
N SER A 5 22.60 -64.78 67.94
CA SER A 5 22.97 -63.38 67.67
C SER A 5 23.23 -63.13 66.20
N ARG A 6 23.80 -64.10 65.46
CA ARG A 6 24.02 -64.00 64.01
C ARG A 6 22.73 -64.06 63.18
N SER A 7 21.74 -64.83 63.61
CA SER A 7 20.48 -64.91 62.92
C SER A 7 19.60 -63.66 63.11
N ALA A 8 19.68 -62.98 64.26
CA ALA A 8 18.98 -61.75 64.54
C ALA A 8 19.62 -60.56 63.76
N ALA A 9 20.97 -60.51 63.67
CA ALA A 9 21.65 -59.50 62.90
C ALA A 9 21.40 -59.66 61.37
N ALA A 10 21.37 -60.91 60.88
CA ALA A 10 21.06 -61.18 59.46
C ALA A 10 19.63 -60.80 59.13
N ARG A 11 18.65 -61.05 60.01
CA ARG A 11 17.23 -60.62 59.80
C ARG A 11 17.07 -59.10 59.91
N ALA A 12 17.82 -58.40 60.77
CA ALA A 12 17.76 -56.97 60.90
C ALA A 12 18.37 -56.28 59.66
N ILE A 13 19.44 -56.84 59.06
CA ILE A 13 20.02 -56.37 57.81
C ILE A 13 19.04 -56.61 56.62
N ASP A 14 18.40 -57.77 56.57
CA ASP A 14 17.45 -58.11 55.48
C ASP A 14 16.15 -57.28 55.58
N THR A 15 15.67 -56.97 56.79
CA THR A 15 14.51 -56.07 56.93
C THR A 15 14.82 -54.61 56.67
N GLY A 16 16.05 -54.14 56.95
CA GLY A 16 16.53 -52.77 56.63
C GLY A 16 16.70 -52.60 55.12
N ALA A 17 17.34 -53.54 54.45
CA ALA A 17 17.52 -53.52 53.00
C ALA A 17 16.18 -53.58 52.23
N GLY A 18 15.24 -54.36 52.70
CA GLY A 18 13.89 -54.43 52.10
C GLY A 18 13.05 -53.18 52.34
N ALA A 19 13.27 -52.43 53.42
CA ALA A 19 12.62 -51.12 53.65
C ALA A 19 13.25 -50.02 52.77
N ASP A 20 14.54 -50.01 52.60
CA ASP A 20 15.26 -49.08 51.73
C ASP A 20 14.92 -49.28 50.23
N VAL A 21 14.82 -50.52 49.77
CA VAL A 21 14.38 -50.88 48.42
C VAL A 21 12.94 -50.34 48.16
N ARG A 22 12.02 -50.56 49.10
CA ARG A 22 10.64 -50.03 48.97
C ARG A 22 10.60 -48.52 48.93
N ARG A 23 11.40 -47.81 49.73
CA ARG A 23 11.53 -46.38 49.73
C ARG A 23 12.03 -45.85 48.39
N LEU A 24 13.12 -46.45 47.89
CA LEU A 24 13.68 -46.08 46.58
C LEU A 24 12.71 -46.36 45.42
N GLN A 25 11.98 -47.47 45.47
CA GLN A 25 10.92 -47.75 44.49
C GLN A 25 9.76 -46.71 44.55
N HIS A 26 9.39 -46.27 45.73
CA HIS A 26 8.39 -45.24 45.91
C HIS A 26 8.86 -43.88 45.39
N GLU A 27 10.08 -43.46 45.74
CA GLU A 27 10.74 -42.23 45.26
C GLU A 27 10.90 -42.25 43.73
N LEU A 28 11.32 -43.40 43.16
CA LEU A 28 11.41 -43.56 41.70
C LEU A 28 10.04 -43.45 41.02
N GLY A 29 9.01 -44.07 41.60
CA GLY A 29 7.64 -43.99 41.11
C GLY A 29 7.10 -42.54 41.14
N GLN A 30 7.38 -41.81 42.23
CA GLN A 30 6.99 -40.41 42.34
C GLN A 30 7.75 -39.52 41.32
N ALA A 31 9.04 -39.71 41.15
CA ALA A 31 9.87 -38.98 40.17
C ALA A 31 9.42 -39.27 38.73
N GLN A 32 9.08 -40.53 38.42
CA GLN A 32 8.54 -40.89 37.11
C GLN A 32 7.14 -40.25 36.86
N ALA A 33 6.26 -40.27 37.83
CA ALA A 33 4.95 -39.64 37.72
C ALA A 33 5.05 -38.13 37.55
N GLN A 34 5.96 -37.49 38.31
CA GLN A 34 6.20 -36.06 38.21
C GLN A 34 6.81 -35.64 36.85
N ARG A 35 7.74 -36.45 36.35
CA ARG A 35 8.31 -36.30 35.01
C ARG A 35 7.25 -36.40 33.92
N GLN A 36 6.42 -37.45 33.98
CA GLN A 36 5.33 -37.66 33.03
C GLN A 36 4.27 -36.53 33.06
N ALA A 37 3.92 -36.06 34.24
CA ALA A 37 3.02 -34.89 34.39
C ALA A 37 3.62 -33.61 33.82
N SER A 38 4.94 -33.43 33.95
CA SER A 38 5.67 -32.29 33.35
C SER A 38 5.73 -32.37 31.83
N GLU A 39 5.99 -33.57 31.28
CA GLU A 39 6.00 -33.82 29.83
C GLU A 39 4.62 -33.56 29.20
N VAL A 40 3.54 -33.99 29.85
CA VAL A 40 2.17 -33.72 29.38
C VAL A 40 1.86 -32.24 29.39
N ARG A 41 2.18 -31.50 30.47
CA ARG A 41 1.96 -30.06 30.54
C ARG A 41 2.76 -29.32 29.48
N LEU A 42 4.01 -29.70 29.24
CA LEU A 42 4.84 -29.06 28.23
C LEU A 42 4.23 -29.24 26.84
N ARG A 43 3.72 -30.43 26.56
CA ARG A 43 3.06 -30.72 25.28
C ARG A 43 1.78 -29.92 25.11
N GLU A 44 0.95 -29.81 26.13
CA GLU A 44 -0.26 -28.99 26.11
C GLU A 44 0.07 -27.50 25.83
N VAL A 45 1.11 -26.97 26.46
CA VAL A 45 1.55 -25.59 26.26
C VAL A 45 2.03 -25.35 24.83
N ILE A 46 2.84 -26.28 24.28
CA ILE A 46 3.35 -26.16 22.91
C ILE A 46 2.21 -26.32 21.89
N ASP A 47 1.25 -27.21 22.15
CA ASP A 47 0.07 -27.39 21.29
C ASP A 47 -0.91 -26.22 21.31
N ALA A 48 -0.86 -25.38 22.36
CA ALA A 48 -1.65 -24.16 22.44
C ALA A 48 -1.04 -22.96 21.70
N VAL A 49 0.20 -23.06 21.21
CA VAL A 49 0.85 -22.01 20.43
C VAL A 49 0.19 -21.97 19.04
N PRO A 50 -0.35 -20.80 18.59
CA PRO A 50 -0.98 -20.67 17.28
C PRO A 50 0.04 -20.51 16.15
N ALA A 51 1.06 -21.35 16.17
CA ALA A 51 2.13 -21.42 15.18
C ALA A 51 2.68 -22.84 15.12
N GLY A 52 3.15 -23.26 13.95
CA GLY A 52 3.86 -24.53 13.84
C GLY A 52 5.20 -24.46 14.57
N VAL A 53 5.42 -25.33 15.54
CA VAL A 53 6.68 -25.43 16.29
C VAL A 53 7.32 -26.78 16.02
N ALA A 54 8.62 -26.79 15.71
CA ALA A 54 9.44 -28.00 15.60
C ALA A 54 10.74 -27.81 16.38
N ILE A 55 11.18 -28.85 17.06
CA ILE A 55 12.38 -28.85 17.92
C ILE A 55 13.34 -29.90 17.41
N TYR A 56 14.58 -29.49 17.20
CA TYR A 56 15.69 -30.33 16.76
C TYR A 56 16.79 -30.39 17.81
N ASP A 57 17.51 -31.49 17.86
CA ASP A 57 18.69 -31.64 18.72
C ASP A 57 19.95 -31.00 18.10
N ASN A 58 21.09 -31.15 18.78
CA ASN A 58 22.39 -30.65 18.34
C ASN A 58 22.97 -31.38 17.13
N GLN A 59 22.36 -32.47 16.69
CA GLN A 59 22.67 -33.22 15.46
C GLN A 59 21.63 -32.92 14.36
N ASP A 60 20.84 -31.88 14.55
CA ASP A 60 19.76 -31.48 13.66
C ASP A 60 18.68 -32.54 13.40
N ARG A 61 18.47 -33.44 14.40
CA ARG A 61 17.41 -34.45 14.36
C ARG A 61 16.14 -33.93 15.00
N LEU A 62 15.03 -34.17 14.34
CA LEU A 62 13.70 -33.78 14.82
C LEU A 62 13.34 -34.54 16.10
N LEU A 63 13.13 -33.82 17.20
CA LEU A 63 12.72 -34.38 18.49
C LEU A 63 11.23 -34.33 18.71
N ALA A 64 10.62 -33.21 18.35
CA ALA A 64 9.21 -32.98 18.59
C ALA A 64 8.67 -31.89 17.66
N PHE A 65 7.35 -31.91 17.47
CA PHE A 65 6.61 -30.83 16.86
C PHE A 65 5.20 -30.77 17.46
N ASN A 66 4.57 -29.60 17.41
CA ASN A 66 3.22 -29.39 17.95
C ASN A 66 2.13 -29.74 16.91
N ARG A 67 0.86 -29.68 17.35
CA ARG A 67 -0.30 -29.96 16.50
C ARG A 67 -0.32 -29.10 15.24
N GLU A 68 -0.05 -27.79 15.36
CA GLU A 68 -0.02 -26.87 14.23
C GLU A 68 1.14 -27.20 13.28
N GLY A 69 2.31 -27.55 13.81
CA GLY A 69 3.43 -28.05 13.02
C GLY A 69 3.10 -29.32 12.23
N ALA A 70 2.27 -30.20 12.80
CA ALA A 70 1.86 -31.43 12.11
C ALA A 70 0.99 -31.19 10.86
N ASN A 71 0.33 -30.06 10.76
CA ASN A 71 -0.49 -29.71 9.58
C ASN A 71 0.37 -29.32 8.37
N HIS A 72 1.62 -28.99 8.61
CA HIS A 72 2.58 -28.59 7.59
C HIS A 72 3.60 -29.69 7.31
N TYR A 73 4.03 -29.81 6.06
CA TYR A 73 5.15 -30.66 5.80
C TYR A 73 6.47 -30.01 6.29
N PRO A 74 7.49 -30.77 6.60
CA PRO A 74 7.61 -32.23 6.38
C PRO A 74 6.98 -33.11 7.46
N TYR A 75 6.18 -32.55 8.38
CA TYR A 75 5.73 -33.21 9.62
C TYR A 75 4.38 -33.93 9.52
N ARG A 76 3.75 -33.94 8.35
CA ARG A 76 2.41 -34.57 8.15
C ARG A 76 2.29 -36.04 8.55
N SER A 77 3.41 -36.74 8.68
CA SER A 77 3.45 -38.13 9.13
C SER A 77 4.21 -38.26 10.45
N GLN A 78 3.50 -38.21 11.57
CA GLN A 78 4.08 -38.18 12.91
C GLN A 78 5.04 -39.34 13.22
N GLN A 79 4.79 -40.54 12.68
CA GLN A 79 5.59 -41.75 13.05
C GLN A 79 6.86 -41.91 12.25
N SER A 80 7.00 -41.27 11.09
CA SER A 80 8.16 -41.48 10.18
C SER A 80 9.17 -40.34 10.16
N THR A 81 8.92 -39.24 10.91
CA THR A 81 9.76 -38.02 10.86
C THR A 81 10.59 -37.79 12.13
N ILE A 82 10.13 -38.28 13.30
CA ILE A 82 10.88 -38.14 14.55
C ILE A 82 12.19 -38.89 14.47
N GLY A 83 13.30 -38.23 14.80
CA GLY A 83 14.66 -38.76 14.74
C GLY A 83 15.35 -38.59 13.39
N GLU A 84 14.65 -38.17 12.33
CA GLU A 84 15.26 -37.83 11.04
C GLU A 84 15.92 -36.46 11.10
N THR A 85 16.96 -36.24 10.29
CA THR A 85 17.60 -34.91 10.19
C THR A 85 16.78 -33.98 9.34
N PHE A 86 16.91 -32.68 9.58
CA PHE A 86 16.26 -31.65 8.77
C PHE A 86 16.60 -31.77 7.28
N GLU A 87 17.87 -32.03 6.98
CA GLU A 87 18.35 -32.24 5.61
C GLU A 87 17.60 -33.39 4.92
N THR A 88 17.45 -34.54 5.61
CA THR A 88 16.70 -35.70 5.08
C THR A 88 15.24 -35.35 4.82
N LEU A 89 14.64 -34.61 5.74
CA LEU A 89 13.25 -34.16 5.60
C LEU A 89 13.10 -33.21 4.41
N MET A 90 14.00 -32.25 4.24
CA MET A 90 13.95 -31.30 3.12
C MET A 90 14.22 -31.97 1.78
N HIS A 91 15.15 -32.92 1.69
CA HIS A 91 15.36 -33.69 0.46
C HIS A 91 14.06 -34.37 -0.01
N ARG A 92 13.31 -34.96 0.90
CA ARG A 92 12.02 -35.59 0.59
C ARG A 92 11.00 -34.61 0.04
N GLU A 93 10.96 -33.40 0.61
CA GLU A 93 10.04 -32.34 0.19
C GLU A 93 10.42 -31.77 -1.19
N LEU A 94 11.72 -31.59 -1.42
CA LEU A 94 12.25 -31.15 -2.71
C LEU A 94 11.96 -32.16 -3.83
N GLN A 95 12.22 -33.47 -3.56
CA GLN A 95 11.91 -34.54 -4.52
C GLN A 95 10.42 -34.66 -4.84
N ALA A 96 9.57 -34.30 -3.89
CA ALA A 96 8.13 -34.28 -4.07
C ALA A 96 7.61 -33.00 -4.75
N GLY A 97 8.49 -32.03 -5.08
CA GLY A 97 8.12 -30.75 -5.71
C GLY A 97 7.29 -29.83 -4.84
N ARG A 98 7.34 -30.03 -3.51
CA ARG A 98 6.53 -29.23 -2.56
C ARG A 98 7.17 -27.92 -2.13
N ILE A 99 8.28 -27.54 -2.73
CA ILE A 99 8.98 -26.27 -2.50
C ILE A 99 9.12 -25.54 -3.84
N PRO A 100 8.16 -24.70 -4.22
CA PRO A 100 8.13 -24.05 -5.53
C PRO A 100 9.38 -23.25 -5.86
N ASP A 101 9.91 -22.53 -4.86
CA ASP A 101 11.11 -21.68 -5.00
C ASP A 101 12.39 -22.46 -5.28
N ALA A 102 12.38 -23.77 -5.05
CA ALA A 102 13.53 -24.65 -5.26
C ALA A 102 13.49 -25.37 -6.60
N VAL A 103 12.39 -25.34 -7.33
CA VAL A 103 12.23 -26.10 -8.59
C VAL A 103 13.29 -25.72 -9.61
N GLY A 104 14.07 -26.72 -10.04
CA GLY A 104 15.19 -26.57 -10.99
C GLY A 104 16.50 -26.08 -10.35
N GLN A 105 16.55 -25.88 -9.04
CA GLN A 105 17.75 -25.50 -8.27
C GLN A 105 17.77 -26.14 -6.87
N GLU A 106 17.27 -27.35 -6.75
CA GLU A 106 17.00 -28.05 -5.49
C GLU A 106 18.24 -28.14 -4.60
N ASP A 107 19.38 -28.53 -5.16
CA ASP A 107 20.64 -28.67 -4.42
C ASP A 107 21.18 -27.32 -3.94
N ALA A 108 21.10 -26.29 -4.77
CA ALA A 108 21.55 -24.95 -4.42
C ALA A 108 20.65 -24.34 -3.33
N TRP A 109 19.33 -24.54 -3.44
CA TRP A 109 18.36 -24.10 -2.44
C TRP A 109 18.63 -24.80 -1.09
N LEU A 110 18.82 -26.12 -1.08
CA LEU A 110 19.09 -26.87 0.15
C LEU A 110 20.40 -26.43 0.80
N ALA A 111 21.47 -26.26 0.02
CA ALA A 111 22.76 -25.79 0.52
C ALA A 111 22.64 -24.40 1.19
N LEU A 112 21.92 -23.48 0.57
CA LEU A 112 21.66 -22.16 1.12
C LEU A 112 20.84 -22.25 2.43
N ARG A 113 19.82 -23.10 2.45
CA ARG A 113 18.96 -23.31 3.60
C ARG A 113 19.71 -23.91 4.79
N MET A 114 20.59 -24.87 4.52
CA MET A 114 21.46 -25.49 5.54
C MET A 114 22.50 -24.52 6.09
N ALA A 115 23.10 -23.69 5.23
CA ALA A 115 24.07 -22.68 5.66
C ALA A 115 23.46 -21.59 6.56
N GLY A 116 22.18 -21.25 6.36
CA GLY A 116 21.45 -20.27 7.17
C GLY A 116 20.79 -20.85 8.43
N ARG A 117 20.92 -22.15 8.68
CA ARG A 117 20.18 -22.82 9.75
C ARG A 117 20.67 -22.40 11.13
N GLY A 118 19.73 -21.96 11.97
CA GLY A 118 20.03 -21.49 13.33
C GLY A 118 20.79 -20.17 13.43
N ALA A 119 21.10 -19.53 12.28
CA ALA A 119 21.85 -18.26 12.24
C ALA A 119 20.94 -17.02 12.04
N VAL A 120 19.63 -17.16 12.19
CA VAL A 120 18.67 -16.15 11.71
C VAL A 120 18.27 -15.20 12.83
N ASP A 121 18.89 -14.02 12.84
CA ASP A 121 18.37 -12.84 13.60
C ASP A 121 17.15 -12.19 12.92
N THR A 122 16.85 -12.55 11.67
CA THR A 122 15.72 -12.05 10.90
C THR A 122 14.85 -13.19 10.39
N PRO A 123 13.52 -13.11 10.54
CA PRO A 123 12.65 -14.15 10.05
C PRO A 123 12.72 -14.27 8.53
N LEU A 124 12.70 -15.49 8.03
CA LEU A 124 12.55 -15.77 6.60
C LEU A 124 11.08 -15.67 6.25
N LEU A 125 10.74 -14.74 5.35
CA LEU A 125 9.40 -14.68 4.74
C LEU A 125 9.40 -15.59 3.52
N TRP A 126 8.48 -16.53 3.49
CA TRP A 126 8.38 -17.55 2.45
C TRP A 126 6.92 -17.65 1.97
N HIS A 127 6.76 -17.80 0.65
CA HIS A 127 5.47 -18.12 0.03
C HIS A 127 5.38 -19.63 -0.20
N ALA A 128 4.48 -20.30 0.52
CA ALA A 128 4.31 -21.74 0.44
C ALA A 128 3.50 -22.17 -0.80
N ASP A 129 3.61 -23.46 -1.18
CA ASP A 129 2.90 -24.04 -2.33
C ASP A 129 1.35 -24.02 -2.20
N ASP A 130 0.85 -23.96 -0.97
CA ASP A 130 -0.57 -23.82 -0.66
C ASP A 130 -1.07 -22.36 -0.72
N GLY A 131 -0.21 -21.42 -1.15
CA GLY A 131 -0.52 -19.99 -1.25
C GLY A 131 -0.38 -19.22 0.06
N GLN A 132 0.11 -19.85 1.13
CA GLN A 132 0.29 -19.18 2.42
C GLN A 132 1.59 -18.37 2.46
N TRP A 133 1.52 -17.21 3.09
CA TRP A 133 2.70 -16.44 3.50
C TRP A 133 3.13 -16.88 4.89
N VAL A 134 4.38 -17.31 5.01
CA VAL A 134 4.91 -17.89 6.24
C VAL A 134 6.13 -17.14 6.72
N HIS A 135 6.12 -16.74 8.01
CA HIS A 135 7.33 -16.35 8.71
C HIS A 135 7.95 -17.58 9.38
N LEU A 136 9.19 -17.83 9.05
CA LEU A 136 9.99 -18.88 9.67
C LEU A 136 11.04 -18.27 10.58
N TYR A 137 10.99 -18.65 11.88
CA TYR A 137 11.98 -18.28 12.87
C TYR A 137 12.76 -19.50 13.30
N GLU A 138 14.07 -19.35 13.51
CA GLU A 138 14.93 -20.39 14.06
C GLU A 138 15.73 -19.81 15.21
N ILE A 139 15.65 -20.44 16.37
CA ILE A 139 16.33 -20.00 17.60
C ILE A 139 17.09 -21.18 18.21
N CYS A 140 18.39 -21.01 18.39
CA CYS A 140 19.19 -21.94 19.15
C CYS A 140 19.06 -21.67 20.66
N THR A 141 18.66 -22.68 21.43
CA THR A 141 18.63 -22.59 22.89
C THR A 141 20.03 -22.71 23.49
N PRO A 142 20.26 -22.22 24.73
CA PRO A 142 21.54 -22.41 25.43
C PRO A 142 21.94 -23.88 25.61
N SER A 143 20.96 -24.79 25.58
CA SER A 143 21.18 -26.25 25.69
C SER A 143 21.50 -26.92 24.35
N GLY A 144 21.60 -26.14 23.25
CA GLY A 144 21.96 -26.64 21.91
C GLY A 144 20.78 -27.18 21.11
N TYR A 145 19.55 -27.00 21.55
CA TYR A 145 18.37 -27.34 20.74
C TYR A 145 18.07 -26.22 19.75
N LEU A 146 17.64 -26.57 18.54
CA LEU A 146 17.13 -25.64 17.56
C LEU A 146 15.59 -25.67 17.59
N VAL A 147 14.97 -24.53 17.89
CA VAL A 147 13.53 -24.35 17.84
C VAL A 147 13.17 -23.60 16.58
N MET A 148 12.42 -24.25 15.70
CA MET A 148 11.88 -23.65 14.49
C MET A 148 10.41 -23.33 14.70
N THR A 149 10.03 -22.09 14.41
CA THR A 149 8.64 -21.63 14.50
C THR A 149 8.16 -21.14 13.14
N ARG A 150 7.01 -21.65 12.72
CA ARG A 150 6.34 -21.28 11.47
C ARG A 150 5.03 -20.56 11.80
N LEU A 151 4.93 -19.30 11.40
CA LEU A 151 3.76 -18.47 11.62
C LEU A 151 3.08 -18.15 10.29
N ASP A 152 1.78 -18.44 10.16
CA ASP A 152 0.97 -18.04 9.00
C ASP A 152 0.72 -16.54 9.03
N MET A 153 1.25 -15.83 8.06
CA MET A 153 1.12 -14.39 7.88
C MET A 153 0.11 -14.02 6.81
N THR A 154 -0.50 -15.00 6.14
CA THR A 154 -1.46 -14.78 5.05
C THR A 154 -2.56 -13.81 5.43
N PRO A 155 -3.23 -13.94 6.60
CA PRO A 155 -4.29 -13.00 6.97
C PRO A 155 -3.79 -11.57 7.17
N MET A 156 -2.52 -11.41 7.58
CA MET A 156 -1.93 -10.08 7.80
C MET A 156 -1.54 -9.44 6.47
N VAL A 157 -0.97 -10.20 5.55
CA VAL A 157 -0.62 -9.74 4.18
C VAL A 157 -1.88 -9.36 3.41
N GLU A 158 -2.91 -10.21 3.43
CA GLU A 158 -4.19 -9.94 2.76
C GLU A 158 -4.88 -8.68 3.30
N LYS A 159 -4.91 -8.50 4.62
CA LYS A 159 -5.44 -7.28 5.24
C LYS A 159 -4.62 -6.04 4.85
N GLY A 160 -3.30 -6.16 4.77
CA GLY A 160 -2.42 -5.08 4.30
C GLY A 160 -2.76 -4.65 2.88
N LEU A 161 -2.84 -5.61 1.95
CA LEU A 161 -3.20 -5.35 0.55
C LEU A 161 -4.62 -4.77 0.41
N ALA A 162 -5.59 -5.30 1.15
CA ALA A 162 -6.96 -4.78 1.14
C ALA A 162 -7.02 -3.34 1.68
N LEU A 163 -6.24 -3.01 2.71
CA LEU A 163 -6.14 -1.66 3.25
C LEU A 163 -5.49 -0.69 2.26
N GLU A 164 -4.42 -1.10 1.59
CA GLU A 164 -3.78 -0.30 0.53
C GLU A 164 -4.74 -0.01 -0.61
N GLN A 165 -5.45 -1.03 -1.11
CA GLN A 165 -6.46 -0.87 -2.17
C GLN A 165 -7.61 0.05 -1.74
N ALA A 166 -8.09 -0.10 -0.49
CA ALA A 166 -9.11 0.78 0.06
C ALA A 166 -8.62 2.23 0.16
N ASN A 167 -7.39 2.44 0.59
CA ASN A 167 -6.78 3.77 0.70
C ASN A 167 -6.56 4.40 -0.68
N GLU A 168 -6.07 3.67 -1.67
CA GLU A 168 -5.97 4.15 -3.05
C GLU A 168 -7.34 4.54 -3.61
N LYS A 169 -8.37 3.73 -3.36
CA LYS A 169 -9.73 4.03 -3.78
C LYS A 169 -10.26 5.31 -3.11
N LEU A 170 -10.04 5.47 -1.80
CA LEU A 170 -10.40 6.67 -1.07
C LEU A 170 -9.66 7.92 -1.59
N LEU A 171 -8.37 7.79 -1.88
CA LEU A 171 -7.58 8.87 -2.49
C LEU A 171 -8.13 9.24 -3.86
N ARG A 172 -8.41 8.29 -4.74
CA ARG A 172 -9.04 8.55 -6.05
C ARG A 172 -10.38 9.26 -5.90
N LEU A 173 -11.28 8.74 -5.07
CA LEU A 173 -12.59 9.37 -4.82
C LEU A 173 -12.47 10.79 -4.22
N SER A 174 -11.39 11.03 -3.48
CA SER A 174 -11.13 12.34 -2.85
C SER A 174 -10.46 13.35 -3.78
N THR A 175 -9.74 12.91 -4.82
CA THR A 175 -8.86 13.76 -5.64
C THR A 175 -9.25 13.85 -7.11
N THR A 176 -10.11 12.95 -7.61
CA THR A 176 -10.58 12.96 -9.00
C THR A 176 -12.03 13.38 -9.11
N ASP A 177 -12.39 13.99 -10.23
CA ASP A 177 -13.77 14.28 -10.61
C ASP A 177 -14.42 13.01 -11.19
N GLY A 178 -15.54 12.60 -10.62
CA GLY A 178 -16.21 11.35 -10.97
C GLY A 178 -16.77 11.29 -12.39
N LEU A 179 -16.99 12.44 -13.04
CA LEU A 179 -17.49 12.50 -14.42
C LEU A 179 -16.35 12.45 -15.44
N THR A 180 -15.33 13.27 -15.25
CA THR A 180 -14.28 13.51 -16.24
C THR A 180 -13.00 12.72 -16.00
N GLY A 181 -12.83 12.15 -14.80
CA GLY A 181 -11.64 11.36 -14.42
C GLY A 181 -10.37 12.19 -14.21
N ILE A 182 -10.39 13.50 -14.43
CA ILE A 182 -9.27 14.41 -14.13
C ILE A 182 -9.31 14.84 -12.66
N ALA A 183 -8.34 15.64 -12.21
CA ALA A 183 -8.33 16.16 -10.85
C ALA A 183 -9.62 16.94 -10.55
N ASN A 184 -10.13 16.80 -9.32
CA ASN A 184 -11.24 17.60 -8.83
C ASN A 184 -10.75 18.90 -8.18
N ARG A 185 -11.69 19.75 -7.74
CA ARG A 185 -11.39 21.02 -7.07
C ARG A 185 -10.49 20.84 -5.84
N ARG A 186 -10.69 19.78 -5.06
CA ARG A 186 -9.85 19.52 -3.87
C ARG A 186 -8.40 19.28 -4.27
N MET A 187 -8.16 18.44 -5.26
CA MET A 187 -6.81 18.21 -5.78
C MET A 187 -6.20 19.47 -6.38
N PHE A 188 -6.99 20.27 -7.08
CA PHE A 188 -6.57 21.60 -7.56
C PHE A 188 -6.08 22.48 -6.41
N ASP A 189 -6.89 22.64 -5.35
CA ASP A 189 -6.55 23.49 -4.20
C ASP A 189 -5.26 23.00 -3.50
N GLN A 190 -5.10 21.69 -3.35
CA GLN A 190 -3.90 21.07 -2.76
C GLN A 190 -2.66 21.30 -3.64
N THR A 191 -2.77 21.08 -4.94
CA THR A 191 -1.67 21.25 -5.87
C THR A 191 -1.26 22.72 -5.96
N LEU A 192 -2.22 23.63 -6.09
CA LEU A 192 -1.95 25.06 -6.13
C LEU A 192 -1.25 25.53 -4.85
N GLN A 193 -1.64 25.00 -3.67
CA GLN A 193 -0.98 25.29 -2.41
C GLN A 193 0.46 24.78 -2.38
N THR A 194 0.67 23.56 -2.84
CA THR A 194 2.01 22.91 -2.84
C THR A 194 2.95 23.64 -3.80
N GLU A 195 2.50 23.91 -5.02
CA GLU A 195 3.30 24.60 -6.03
C GLU A 195 3.54 26.08 -5.69
N TRP A 196 2.60 26.73 -5.05
CA TRP A 196 2.80 28.06 -4.49
C TRP A 196 3.95 28.11 -3.50
N GLN A 197 3.94 27.21 -2.52
CA GLN A 197 5.02 27.10 -1.52
C GLN A 197 6.36 26.74 -2.15
N ARG A 198 6.36 25.90 -3.19
CA ARG A 198 7.57 25.51 -3.93
C ARG A 198 8.13 26.70 -4.69
N SER A 199 7.29 27.42 -5.42
CA SER A 199 7.68 28.59 -6.20
C SER A 199 8.17 29.72 -5.31
N ALA A 200 7.54 29.99 -4.16
CA ALA A 200 7.98 30.98 -3.20
C ALA A 200 9.39 30.70 -2.63
N ARG A 201 9.75 29.44 -2.45
CA ARG A 201 11.10 29.06 -2.00
C ARG A 201 12.14 29.15 -3.08
N GLY A 202 11.77 28.93 -4.33
CA GLY A 202 12.68 28.90 -5.49
C GLY A 202 12.74 30.20 -6.29
N GLY A 203 11.92 31.21 -6.00
CA GLY A 203 11.78 32.44 -6.80
C GLY A 203 11.37 32.11 -8.24
N SER A 204 10.45 31.18 -8.44
CA SER A 204 10.03 30.74 -9.76
C SER A 204 8.60 31.20 -10.09
N ASN A 205 8.30 31.31 -11.37
CA ASN A 205 6.95 31.65 -11.84
C ASN A 205 5.97 30.53 -11.54
N LEU A 206 4.74 30.91 -11.23
CA LEU A 206 3.58 30.05 -11.19
C LEU A 206 2.47 30.67 -12.01
N SER A 207 1.96 29.92 -12.99
CA SER A 207 0.84 30.37 -13.81
C SER A 207 -0.41 29.53 -13.58
N LEU A 208 -1.55 30.15 -13.75
CA LEU A 208 -2.88 29.56 -13.62
C LEU A 208 -3.74 29.92 -14.81
N LEU A 209 -4.38 28.92 -15.42
CA LEU A 209 -5.44 29.10 -16.40
C LEU A 209 -6.77 28.72 -15.74
N LEU A 210 -7.76 29.60 -15.80
CA LEU A 210 -9.16 29.28 -15.56
C LEU A 210 -9.89 29.25 -16.90
N ILE A 211 -10.63 28.20 -17.15
CA ILE A 211 -11.29 27.88 -18.42
C ILE A 211 -12.75 27.65 -18.17
N ASP A 212 -13.61 28.27 -18.96
CA ASP A 212 -15.07 28.08 -18.87
C ASP A 212 -15.61 27.76 -20.25
N ILE A 213 -16.50 26.77 -20.35
CA ILE A 213 -17.17 26.42 -21.59
C ILE A 213 -18.26 27.46 -21.86
N ASP A 214 -18.11 28.14 -22.99
CA ASP A 214 -19.03 29.22 -23.37
C ASP A 214 -20.45 28.68 -23.60
N HIS A 215 -21.42 29.32 -22.96
CA HIS A 215 -22.85 29.01 -23.09
C HIS A 215 -23.22 27.54 -22.78
N PHE A 216 -22.51 26.88 -21.86
CA PHE A 216 -22.74 25.47 -21.54
C PHE A 216 -24.17 25.18 -21.03
N LYS A 217 -24.83 26.17 -20.39
CA LYS A 217 -26.23 26.03 -20.02
C LYS A 217 -27.11 25.83 -21.27
N HIS A 218 -26.93 26.64 -22.33
CA HIS A 218 -27.65 26.49 -23.62
C HIS A 218 -27.38 25.13 -24.24
N TYR A 219 -26.14 24.64 -24.13
CA TYR A 219 -25.77 23.30 -24.58
C TYR A 219 -26.62 22.23 -23.91
N ASN A 220 -26.71 22.28 -22.56
CA ASN A 220 -27.52 21.32 -21.78
C ASN A 220 -29.01 21.44 -22.07
N ASP A 221 -29.52 22.70 -22.21
CA ASP A 221 -30.93 22.93 -22.51
C ASP A 221 -31.32 22.40 -23.91
N HIS A 222 -30.38 22.43 -24.86
CA HIS A 222 -30.61 21.96 -26.24
C HIS A 222 -30.40 20.44 -26.40
N TYR A 223 -29.25 19.87 -25.88
CA TYR A 223 -28.86 18.49 -26.13
C TYR A 223 -29.16 17.54 -24.96
N GLY A 224 -29.57 18.06 -23.79
CA GLY A 224 -29.79 17.33 -22.57
C GLY A 224 -28.50 17.07 -21.77
N HIS A 225 -28.67 16.77 -20.49
CA HIS A 225 -27.56 16.61 -19.55
C HIS A 225 -26.59 15.46 -19.87
N GLN A 226 -27.09 14.36 -20.43
CA GLN A 226 -26.22 13.22 -20.80
C GLN A 226 -25.21 13.60 -21.89
N THR A 227 -25.68 14.36 -22.91
CA THR A 227 -24.79 14.86 -23.96
C THR A 227 -23.84 15.93 -23.42
N GLY A 228 -24.31 16.75 -22.47
CA GLY A 228 -23.46 17.71 -21.74
C GLY A 228 -22.35 17.02 -20.94
N ASP A 229 -22.66 15.91 -20.29
CA ASP A 229 -21.66 15.10 -19.58
C ASP A 229 -20.60 14.55 -20.52
N GLU A 230 -21.00 14.08 -21.71
CA GLU A 230 -20.04 13.60 -22.73
C GLU A 230 -19.18 14.74 -23.29
N CYS A 231 -19.79 15.93 -23.50
CA CYS A 231 -19.07 17.13 -23.89
C CYS A 231 -18.01 17.50 -22.83
N LEU A 232 -18.32 17.43 -21.52
CA LEU A 232 -17.36 17.68 -20.45
C LEU A 232 -16.20 16.65 -20.44
N ARG A 233 -16.49 15.37 -20.69
CA ARG A 233 -15.45 14.33 -20.80
C ARG A 233 -14.51 14.62 -21.97
N GLN A 234 -15.05 14.97 -23.12
CA GLN A 234 -14.27 15.29 -24.31
C GLN A 234 -13.41 16.54 -24.08
N ALA A 235 -13.99 17.61 -23.52
CA ALA A 235 -13.26 18.82 -23.19
C ALA A 235 -12.11 18.54 -22.20
N ALA A 236 -12.37 17.80 -21.13
CA ALA A 236 -11.36 17.39 -20.17
C ALA A 236 -10.19 16.64 -20.83
N SER A 237 -10.50 15.65 -21.69
CA SER A 237 -9.50 14.87 -22.41
C SER A 237 -8.62 15.72 -23.31
N ILE A 238 -9.20 16.70 -24.00
CA ILE A 238 -8.48 17.66 -24.84
C ILE A 238 -7.57 18.56 -24.00
N LEU A 239 -8.06 19.06 -22.86
CA LEU A 239 -7.28 19.92 -21.98
C LEU A 239 -6.08 19.19 -21.38
N VAL A 240 -6.22 17.92 -21.02
CA VAL A 240 -5.10 17.08 -20.57
C VAL A 240 -4.00 16.96 -21.62
N LEU A 241 -4.35 16.85 -22.91
CA LEU A 241 -3.36 16.83 -24.00
C LEU A 241 -2.62 18.17 -24.16
N CYS A 242 -3.15 19.24 -23.58
CA CYS A 242 -2.53 20.56 -23.61
C CYS A 242 -1.51 20.79 -22.48
N ALA A 243 -1.64 20.09 -21.36
CA ALA A 243 -0.73 20.13 -20.21
C ALA A 243 0.20 18.89 -20.29
N LYS A 244 1.45 19.08 -20.72
CA LYS A 244 2.34 17.96 -21.08
C LYS A 244 3.55 17.81 -20.16
N ARG A 245 3.85 18.84 -19.34
CA ARG A 245 5.03 18.83 -18.47
C ARG A 245 4.70 18.13 -17.14
N SER A 246 5.70 17.49 -16.59
CA SER A 246 5.60 16.96 -15.24
C SER A 246 5.34 18.08 -14.23
N GLY A 247 4.34 17.91 -13.38
CA GLY A 247 3.91 18.91 -12.40
C GLY A 247 2.75 19.80 -12.86
N GLU A 248 2.42 19.82 -14.17
CA GLU A 248 1.20 20.48 -14.65
C GLU A 248 -0.04 19.68 -14.24
N LEU A 249 -1.07 20.37 -13.76
CA LEU A 249 -2.33 19.74 -13.32
C LEU A 249 -3.49 20.32 -14.09
N VAL A 250 -4.32 19.45 -14.67
CA VAL A 250 -5.63 19.80 -15.22
C VAL A 250 -6.71 19.32 -14.27
N ALA A 251 -7.61 20.22 -13.84
CA ALA A 251 -8.66 19.92 -12.91
C ALA A 251 -10.02 20.43 -13.41
N ARG A 252 -11.09 19.74 -13.02
CA ARG A 252 -12.44 20.28 -13.10
C ARG A 252 -12.69 21.11 -11.85
N TYR A 253 -12.81 22.43 -12.03
CA TYR A 253 -12.91 23.36 -10.93
C TYR A 253 -14.35 23.45 -10.40
N SER A 254 -15.33 23.54 -11.31
CA SER A 254 -16.76 23.62 -10.97
C SER A 254 -17.59 23.42 -12.25
N GLY A 255 -18.71 22.72 -12.20
CA GLY A 255 -19.65 22.63 -13.33
C GLY A 255 -18.99 22.43 -14.70
N ALA A 256 -18.95 23.49 -15.50
CA ALA A 256 -18.30 23.57 -16.81
C ALA A 256 -16.96 24.32 -16.77
N GLU A 257 -16.42 24.57 -15.59
CA GLU A 257 -15.16 25.27 -15.39
C GLU A 257 -14.03 24.31 -15.15
N PHE A 258 -12.89 24.58 -15.80
CA PHE A 258 -11.65 23.82 -15.66
C PHE A 258 -10.53 24.76 -15.21
N ALA A 259 -9.50 24.19 -14.60
CA ALA A 259 -8.30 24.92 -14.20
C ALA A 259 -7.06 24.15 -14.63
N ILE A 260 -6.01 24.87 -15.03
CA ILE A 260 -4.68 24.30 -15.29
C ILE A 260 -3.64 25.04 -14.45
N VAL A 261 -2.95 24.31 -13.58
CA VAL A 261 -1.83 24.80 -12.78
C VAL A 261 -0.53 24.53 -13.55
N LEU A 262 0.29 25.55 -13.72
CA LEU A 262 1.51 25.53 -14.55
C LEU A 262 2.72 25.99 -13.73
N PRO A 263 3.39 25.11 -12.98
CA PRO A 263 4.61 25.45 -12.24
C PRO A 263 5.77 25.80 -13.17
N GLY A 264 6.58 26.79 -12.76
CA GLY A 264 7.78 27.19 -13.50
C GLY A 264 7.49 27.78 -14.89
N THR A 265 6.25 28.25 -15.12
CA THR A 265 5.78 28.75 -16.42
C THR A 265 5.51 30.24 -16.31
N ASP A 266 6.07 31.04 -17.20
CA ASP A 266 5.86 32.49 -17.29
C ASP A 266 4.60 32.85 -18.09
N ALA A 267 4.27 34.16 -18.14
CA ALA A 267 3.09 34.64 -18.82
C ALA A 267 3.05 34.34 -20.33
N PRO A 268 4.12 34.54 -21.11
CA PRO A 268 4.19 34.17 -22.53
C PRO A 268 3.94 32.68 -22.78
N GLU A 269 4.57 31.80 -22.00
CA GLU A 269 4.41 30.34 -22.09
C GLU A 269 2.98 29.92 -21.69
N ALA A 270 2.43 30.48 -20.60
CA ALA A 270 1.06 30.22 -20.15
C ALA A 270 0.03 30.62 -21.22
N MET A 271 0.23 31.78 -21.87
CA MET A 271 -0.60 32.21 -22.99
C MET A 271 -0.46 31.30 -24.21
N ALA A 272 0.71 30.76 -24.48
CA ALA A 272 0.89 29.78 -25.56
C ALA A 272 0.12 28.49 -25.27
N ILE A 273 0.11 28.02 -24.01
CA ILE A 273 -0.70 26.87 -23.57
C ILE A 273 -2.20 27.17 -23.72
N ALA A 274 -2.65 28.33 -23.28
CA ALA A 274 -4.05 28.76 -23.42
C ALA A 274 -4.51 28.79 -24.88
N ARG A 275 -3.69 29.33 -25.79
CA ARG A 275 -3.97 29.32 -27.25
C ARG A 275 -4.00 27.89 -27.81
N ARG A 276 -3.14 27.01 -27.32
CA ARG A 276 -3.17 25.59 -27.70
C ARG A 276 -4.47 24.92 -27.27
N CYS A 277 -4.95 25.20 -26.06
CA CYS A 277 -6.24 24.70 -25.58
C CYS A 277 -7.40 25.17 -26.48
N LEU A 278 -7.44 26.46 -26.82
CA LEU A 278 -8.43 27.02 -27.75
C LEU A 278 -8.39 26.30 -29.11
N ALA A 279 -7.23 26.17 -29.70
CA ALA A 279 -7.04 25.55 -31.01
C ALA A 279 -7.46 24.06 -31.02
N GLN A 280 -7.08 23.31 -29.97
CA GLN A 280 -7.43 21.88 -29.89
C GLN A 280 -8.94 21.68 -29.68
N LEU A 281 -9.57 22.47 -28.84
CA LEU A 281 -11.03 22.43 -28.65
C LEU A 281 -11.77 22.82 -29.92
N ALA A 282 -11.37 23.88 -30.62
CA ALA A 282 -11.94 24.27 -31.90
C ALA A 282 -11.78 23.18 -32.96
N SER A 283 -10.62 22.49 -33.00
CA SER A 283 -10.35 21.39 -33.94
C SER A 283 -11.23 20.18 -33.70
N ALA A 284 -11.69 19.94 -32.48
CA ALA A 284 -12.56 18.82 -32.11
C ALA A 284 -13.98 18.96 -32.72
N ARG A 285 -14.39 20.17 -33.11
CA ARG A 285 -15.68 20.47 -33.75
C ARG A 285 -16.87 19.84 -33.03
N ILE A 286 -16.89 19.94 -31.69
CA ILE A 286 -18.06 19.53 -30.90
C ILE A 286 -19.22 20.46 -31.26
N ALA A 287 -20.31 19.93 -31.78
CA ALA A 287 -21.44 20.74 -32.24
C ALA A 287 -22.10 21.50 -31.06
N HIS A 288 -22.44 22.76 -31.26
CA HIS A 288 -23.21 23.61 -30.30
C HIS A 288 -24.15 24.55 -31.07
N GLU A 289 -25.24 23.96 -31.58
CA GLU A 289 -26.16 24.65 -32.48
C GLU A 289 -26.88 25.85 -31.84
N ASP A 290 -27.16 25.79 -30.54
CA ASP A 290 -27.83 26.89 -29.79
C ASP A 290 -26.82 27.88 -29.20
N SER A 291 -25.58 27.89 -29.62
CA SER A 291 -24.61 28.87 -29.16
C SER A 291 -24.71 30.18 -29.96
N PRO A 292 -24.80 31.34 -29.29
CA PRO A 292 -24.82 32.63 -29.99
C PRO A 292 -23.45 33.07 -30.53
N VAL A 293 -22.39 32.31 -30.25
CA VAL A 293 -21.00 32.68 -30.58
C VAL A 293 -20.44 31.88 -31.75
N SER A 294 -20.74 30.59 -31.81
CA SER A 294 -20.16 29.69 -32.81
C SER A 294 -21.03 28.42 -32.92
N PRO A 295 -21.16 27.78 -34.11
CA PRO A 295 -21.84 26.50 -34.25
C PRO A 295 -21.08 25.34 -33.58
N TRP A 296 -19.89 25.60 -33.03
CA TRP A 296 -19.05 24.65 -32.32
C TRP A 296 -18.84 25.10 -30.89
N LEU A 297 -18.55 24.13 -30.02
CA LEU A 297 -18.18 24.40 -28.63
C LEU A 297 -16.97 25.32 -28.57
N THR A 298 -17.07 26.38 -27.77
CA THR A 298 -15.97 27.30 -27.50
C THR A 298 -15.73 27.42 -26.01
N VAL A 299 -14.57 27.95 -25.66
CA VAL A 299 -14.18 28.23 -24.29
C VAL A 299 -13.60 29.62 -24.17
N SER A 300 -13.78 30.24 -23.02
CA SER A 300 -13.08 31.44 -22.59
C SER A 300 -12.00 31.04 -21.57
N ILE A 301 -10.83 31.67 -21.65
CA ILE A 301 -9.70 31.36 -20.77
C ILE A 301 -9.15 32.63 -20.14
N GLY A 302 -9.08 32.65 -18.81
CA GLY A 302 -8.33 33.65 -18.06
C GLY A 302 -6.98 33.10 -17.65
N VAL A 303 -5.94 33.88 -17.90
CA VAL A 303 -4.55 33.51 -17.60
C VAL A 303 -3.99 34.47 -16.58
N ALA A 304 -3.41 33.95 -15.52
CA ALA A 304 -2.59 34.72 -14.58
C ALA A 304 -1.22 34.07 -14.42
N SER A 305 -0.19 34.90 -14.25
CA SER A 305 1.20 34.46 -14.03
C SER A 305 1.87 35.39 -13.04
N MET A 306 2.53 34.83 -12.05
CA MET A 306 3.25 35.57 -11.02
C MET A 306 4.61 34.93 -10.77
N GLU A 307 5.64 35.75 -10.56
CA GLU A 307 6.84 35.35 -9.84
C GLU A 307 6.51 35.36 -8.36
N VAL A 308 6.43 34.16 -7.75
CA VAL A 308 5.88 34.04 -6.40
C VAL A 308 6.90 34.47 -5.36
N SER A 309 6.53 35.45 -4.54
CA SER A 309 7.30 35.91 -3.39
C SER A 309 6.65 35.47 -2.07
N HIS A 310 7.41 35.57 -0.96
CA HIS A 310 6.91 35.20 0.38
C HIS A 310 5.79 36.12 0.90
N ASP A 311 5.70 37.36 0.38
CA ASP A 311 4.76 38.37 0.85
C ASP A 311 3.42 38.34 0.13
N GLU A 312 3.28 37.53 -0.92
CA GLU A 312 2.10 37.44 -1.75
C GLU A 312 1.17 36.31 -1.31
N LEU A 313 -0.11 36.53 -1.52
CA LEU A 313 -1.14 35.54 -1.18
C LEU A 313 -1.52 34.70 -2.40
N ARG A 314 -1.56 33.40 -2.26
CA ARG A 314 -2.06 32.46 -3.29
C ARG A 314 -3.42 32.87 -3.87
N ALA A 315 -4.29 33.43 -3.03
CA ALA A 315 -5.61 33.93 -3.46
C ALA A 315 -5.52 35.00 -4.55
N THR A 316 -4.42 35.77 -4.60
CA THR A 316 -4.18 36.80 -5.61
C THR A 316 -4.11 36.21 -7.01
N LEU A 317 -3.34 35.10 -7.20
CA LEU A 317 -3.22 34.44 -8.49
C LEU A 317 -4.58 33.93 -9.00
N LEU A 318 -5.39 33.37 -8.11
CA LEU A 318 -6.73 32.88 -8.45
C LEU A 318 -7.67 34.06 -8.85
N LEU A 319 -7.65 35.13 -8.08
CA LEU A 319 -8.45 36.35 -8.38
C LEU A 319 -8.01 36.98 -9.71
N GLN A 320 -6.74 37.02 -10.01
CA GLN A 320 -6.21 37.52 -11.28
C GLN A 320 -6.68 36.69 -12.47
N ALA A 321 -6.61 35.34 -12.35
CA ALA A 321 -7.07 34.43 -13.40
C ALA A 321 -8.59 34.56 -13.63
N ASP A 322 -9.37 34.67 -12.55
CA ASP A 322 -10.81 34.87 -12.63
C ASP A 322 -11.18 36.24 -13.29
N SER A 323 -10.48 37.32 -12.91
CA SER A 323 -10.63 38.62 -13.52
C SER A 323 -10.32 38.59 -15.02
N ALA A 324 -9.25 37.90 -15.43
CA ALA A 324 -8.90 37.71 -16.82
C ALA A 324 -9.93 36.89 -17.59
N LEU A 325 -10.48 35.82 -16.97
CA LEU A 325 -11.57 35.03 -17.53
C LEU A 325 -12.85 35.89 -17.76
N TYR A 326 -13.18 36.72 -16.78
CA TYR A 326 -14.28 37.68 -16.93
C TYR A 326 -14.04 38.63 -18.11
N CYS A 327 -12.81 39.16 -18.28
CA CYS A 327 -12.45 40.00 -19.42
C CYS A 327 -12.62 39.25 -20.75
N ALA A 328 -12.17 37.97 -20.84
CA ALA A 328 -12.35 37.14 -22.02
C ALA A 328 -13.82 36.95 -22.40
N LYS A 329 -14.69 36.68 -21.41
CA LYS A 329 -16.13 36.56 -21.61
C LYS A 329 -16.78 37.89 -22.08
N LYS A 330 -16.36 39.02 -21.52
CA LYS A 330 -16.87 40.34 -21.90
C LYS A 330 -16.38 40.83 -23.26
N ALA A 331 -15.18 40.44 -23.66
CA ALA A 331 -14.61 40.81 -24.95
C ALA A 331 -15.16 40.01 -26.14
N GLY A 332 -16.17 39.14 -25.91
CA GLY A 332 -16.85 38.37 -26.97
C GLY A 332 -16.56 36.86 -26.93
N ARG A 333 -16.00 36.34 -25.84
CA ARG A 333 -15.71 34.91 -25.63
C ARG A 333 -14.72 34.33 -26.65
N THR A 334 -14.58 33.01 -26.66
CA THR A 334 -13.71 32.24 -27.64
C THR A 334 -12.28 32.76 -27.67
N ARG A 335 -11.73 33.10 -26.50
CA ARG A 335 -10.37 33.70 -26.39
C ARG A 335 -9.71 33.41 -25.05
N ALA A 336 -8.41 33.65 -25.03
CA ALA A 336 -7.63 33.73 -23.81
C ALA A 336 -7.21 35.19 -23.56
N GLU A 337 -7.37 35.63 -22.33
CA GLU A 337 -6.91 36.92 -21.86
C GLU A 337 -5.91 36.74 -20.73
N LEU A 338 -4.79 37.48 -20.81
CA LEU A 338 -3.85 37.57 -19.71
C LEU A 338 -4.33 38.64 -18.73
N TYR A 339 -4.18 38.37 -17.45
CA TYR A 339 -4.49 39.38 -16.43
C TYR A 339 -3.67 40.66 -16.65
N ASP A 340 -4.35 41.76 -16.79
CA ASP A 340 -3.79 43.09 -16.84
C ASP A 340 -4.63 44.00 -15.91
N PRO A 341 -4.03 44.58 -14.85
CA PRO A 341 -4.74 45.42 -13.92
C PRO A 341 -5.35 46.68 -14.59
N ALA A 342 -4.76 47.19 -15.66
CA ALA A 342 -5.25 48.33 -16.41
C ALA A 342 -6.55 47.99 -17.16
N VAL A 343 -6.64 46.81 -17.77
CA VAL A 343 -7.81 46.31 -18.50
C VAL A 343 -8.98 46.04 -17.53
N VAL A 344 -8.69 45.42 -16.37
CA VAL A 344 -9.68 45.12 -15.34
C VAL A 344 -10.30 46.41 -14.80
N SER A 345 -9.48 47.43 -14.51
CA SER A 345 -9.95 48.74 -14.02
C SER A 345 -10.81 49.46 -15.04
N ALA A 346 -10.46 49.39 -16.33
CA ALA A 346 -11.21 49.97 -17.41
C ALA A 346 -12.58 49.35 -17.63
N LEU A 347 -12.71 48.02 -17.42
CA LEU A 347 -13.97 47.29 -17.52
C LEU A 347 -14.89 47.52 -16.30
N ALA A 348 -14.31 47.67 -15.11
CA ALA A 348 -15.05 47.96 -13.88
C ALA A 348 -15.69 49.38 -13.90
N SER A 349 -15.09 50.30 -14.66
CA SER A 349 -15.55 51.70 -14.81
C SER A 349 -16.59 51.88 -15.91
N ARG A 350 -16.92 50.88 -16.71
CA ARG A 350 -18.01 50.98 -17.70
C ARG A 350 -19.37 50.76 -17.02
N PRO A 351 -20.29 51.73 -17.10
CA PRO A 351 -21.65 51.51 -16.60
C PRO A 351 -22.28 50.33 -17.34
N ALA A 352 -23.09 49.53 -16.60
CA ALA A 352 -23.86 48.44 -17.18
C ALA A 352 -24.72 49.02 -18.33
N PRO A 353 -24.81 48.38 -19.50
CA PRO A 353 -25.77 48.78 -20.51
C PRO A 353 -27.18 48.67 -19.93
N LEU A 354 -27.94 49.76 -20.02
CA LEU A 354 -29.33 49.90 -19.64
C LEU A 354 -30.23 48.87 -20.32
#